data_172fa4266957c14d506127ffb616b064
#
_entry.id   172fa4266957c14d506127ffb616b064
#
_cell.length_a   1.000
_cell.length_b   1.000
_cell.length_c   1.000
_cell.angle_alpha   90.00
_cell.angle_beta   90.00
_cell.angle_gamma   90.00
#
_symmetry.space_group_name_H-M   'P 1'
#
loop_
_entity.id
_entity.type
_entity.pdbx_description
1 polymer ?
#
loop_
_entity_poly.entity_id
_entity_poly.type
_entity_poly.pdbx_seq_one_letter_code
_entity_poly.pdbx_strand_id
1 'polypeptide(L)'
;MRLLSPAGRLTFALSLALGFLVRGQSRVGAAVISPGFLSEALATQSEYGTIKGRLIWGGDHIPPARALVEKGKAPKDPEVCAKHDAIPSRELVVDPQTKGISHGFAYLSKPSGTNPAAVKQLLAKSPKALLDQKSCEFIPYAQAIHEDQGLVIKSSDPVNHNVRYSAFTNASFNQILAPNGELEVKLVAERRPIQVACDIHPWMKAWIMVFDHPFFAVTRPDGSFEIKGVPAGEQHLARIIHTHSRTPFRIGIR
;
A
#
# COMPACT_ATOMS: atom_id res chain seq x y z
N MET A 1 -13.67 -17.48 -52.44
CA MET A 1 -12.73 -18.23 -53.30
C MET A 1 -11.84 -19.04 -52.39
N ARG A 2 -12.19 -20.28 -52.20
CA ARG A 2 -11.44 -21.56 -52.40
C ARG A 2 -10.16 -21.66 -51.56
N LEU A 3 -10.09 -22.53 -50.56
CA LEU A 3 -9.96 -24.00 -50.45
C LEU A 3 -8.48 -24.32 -50.14
N LEU A 4 -7.96 -25.22 -49.40
CA LEU A 4 -8.34 -26.48 -48.74
C LEU A 4 -7.15 -26.91 -47.83
N SER A 5 -7.47 -27.66 -46.80
CA SER A 5 -6.60 -28.57 -46.05
C SER A 5 -6.01 -29.67 -46.94
N PRO A 6 -5.00 -30.48 -46.55
CA PRO A 6 -5.38 -31.63 -45.72
C PRO A 6 -4.32 -32.19 -44.73
N ALA A 7 -4.83 -33.06 -43.92
CA ALA A 7 -4.29 -34.01 -42.96
C ALA A 7 -3.18 -34.96 -43.49
N GLY A 8 -2.35 -35.46 -42.56
CA GLY A 8 -1.45 -36.57 -42.73
C GLY A 8 -1.32 -37.41 -41.47
N ARG A 9 -1.99 -38.55 -41.48
CA ARG A 9 -1.77 -39.71 -40.53
C ARG A 9 -0.62 -40.58 -41.03
N LEU A 10 0.09 -41.24 -40.13
CA LEU A 10 0.70 -42.60 -40.31
C LEU A 10 1.25 -43.04 -38.91
N THR A 11 0.69 -43.99 -38.26
CA THR A 11 0.65 -45.47 -38.22
C THR A 11 1.97 -46.14 -37.83
N PHE A 12 1.88 -46.85 -36.70
CA PHE A 12 2.40 -48.14 -36.25
C PHE A 12 3.72 -48.74 -36.84
N ALA A 13 4.57 -49.23 -35.91
CA ALA A 13 5.19 -50.53 -36.08
C ALA A 13 5.59 -51.17 -34.72
N LEU A 14 4.99 -52.27 -34.45
CA LEU A 14 5.26 -53.23 -33.38
C LEU A 14 6.37 -54.19 -33.88
N SER A 15 7.37 -54.49 -33.07
CA SER A 15 8.27 -55.63 -33.35
C SER A 15 8.56 -56.39 -32.07
N LEU A 16 8.02 -57.61 -32.01
CA LEU A 16 8.41 -58.70 -31.12
C LEU A 16 9.72 -59.34 -31.63
N ALA A 17 10.61 -59.68 -30.72
CA ALA A 17 11.54 -60.81 -30.94
C ALA A 17 11.89 -61.57 -29.64
N LEU A 18 11.70 -62.84 -29.75
CA LEU A 18 11.86 -63.92 -28.78
C LEU A 18 13.31 -64.26 -28.47
N GLY A 19 13.59 -64.59 -27.21
CA GLY A 19 14.26 -65.82 -26.79
C GLY A 19 15.79 -65.90 -26.88
N PHE A 20 16.44 -66.18 -25.75
CA PHE A 20 17.18 -67.39 -25.53
C PHE A 20 17.68 -67.55 -24.07
N LEU A 21 17.44 -68.66 -23.45
CA LEU A 21 17.97 -69.11 -22.16
C LEU A 21 19.47 -69.46 -22.30
N VAL A 22 20.32 -68.98 -21.33
CA VAL A 22 21.55 -69.74 -20.95
C VAL A 22 21.72 -69.62 -19.43
N ARG A 23 21.85 -70.81 -18.79
CA ARG A 23 22.23 -70.99 -17.39
C ARG A 23 23.71 -70.74 -17.23
N GLY A 24 24.08 -70.03 -16.16
CA GLY A 24 25.46 -69.96 -15.68
C GLY A 24 25.51 -69.40 -14.26
N GLN A 25 25.72 -70.26 -13.25
CA GLN A 25 25.93 -69.87 -11.86
C GLN A 25 27.36 -69.32 -11.70
N SER A 26 27.51 -68.18 -11.07
CA SER A 26 28.71 -67.82 -10.30
C SER A 26 28.38 -66.72 -9.29
N ARG A 27 28.56 -67.06 -8.02
CA ARG A 27 28.37 -66.12 -6.87
C ARG A 27 29.57 -65.14 -6.84
N VAL A 28 29.33 -63.90 -7.01
CA VAL A 28 30.24 -62.86 -6.53
C VAL A 28 29.34 -61.78 -5.89
N GLY A 29 29.54 -61.56 -4.58
CA GLY A 29 28.81 -60.55 -3.84
C GLY A 29 29.19 -59.16 -4.35
N ALA A 30 28.27 -58.48 -4.97
CA ALA A 30 28.36 -57.05 -5.26
C ALA A 30 27.54 -56.31 -4.21
N ALA A 31 28.22 -55.54 -3.40
CA ALA A 31 27.59 -54.57 -2.51
C ALA A 31 26.79 -53.62 -3.37
N VAL A 32 25.45 -53.67 -3.22
CA VAL A 32 24.54 -52.67 -3.82
C VAL A 32 24.71 -51.42 -3.04
N ILE A 33 25.51 -50.49 -3.56
CA ILE A 33 25.47 -49.08 -3.11
C ILE A 33 24.18 -48.54 -3.64
N SER A 34 23.18 -48.45 -2.76
CA SER A 34 21.99 -47.68 -3.04
C SER A 34 22.38 -46.24 -3.31
N PRO A 35 22.03 -45.64 -4.47
CA PRO A 35 22.17 -44.22 -4.65
C PRO A 35 21.20 -43.57 -3.67
N GLY A 36 21.77 -43.02 -2.57
CA GLY A 36 21.03 -42.16 -1.69
C GLY A 36 20.45 -41.03 -2.54
N PHE A 37 19.14 -41.00 -2.63
CA PHE A 37 18.41 -39.84 -3.11
C PHE A 37 18.76 -38.69 -2.16
N LEU A 38 19.77 -37.90 -2.54
CA LEU A 38 19.88 -36.54 -2.05
C LEU A 38 18.67 -35.79 -2.63
N SER A 39 17.55 -35.89 -1.92
CA SER A 39 16.47 -34.98 -2.07
C SER A 39 16.98 -33.64 -1.55
N GLU A 40 17.69 -32.89 -2.40
CA GLU A 40 17.80 -31.45 -2.21
C GLU A 40 16.38 -30.94 -2.22
N ALA A 41 15.86 -30.69 -1.03
CA ALA A 41 14.68 -29.87 -0.87
C ALA A 41 15.05 -28.49 -1.45
N LEU A 42 14.74 -28.29 -2.73
CA LEU A 42 14.68 -26.96 -3.33
C LEU A 42 13.69 -26.19 -2.45
N ALA A 43 14.22 -25.44 -1.50
CA ALA A 43 13.47 -24.43 -0.79
C ALA A 43 12.92 -23.50 -1.88
N THR A 44 11.66 -23.66 -2.22
CA THR A 44 10.95 -22.75 -3.11
C THR A 44 11.05 -21.37 -2.46
N GLN A 45 11.95 -20.54 -2.96
CA GLN A 45 12.00 -19.15 -2.52
C GLN A 45 10.63 -18.56 -2.75
N SER A 46 10.04 -18.01 -1.70
CA SER A 46 8.78 -17.31 -1.83
C SER A 46 8.93 -16.23 -2.90
N GLU A 47 8.05 -16.24 -3.90
CA GLU A 47 8.04 -15.26 -4.97
C GLU A 47 7.80 -13.83 -4.43
N TYR A 48 7.30 -13.73 -3.21
CA TYR A 48 6.93 -12.48 -2.56
C TYR A 48 7.45 -12.40 -1.12
N GLY A 49 7.85 -11.19 -0.73
CA GLY A 49 8.35 -10.87 0.59
C GLY A 49 7.55 -9.78 1.30
N THR A 50 8.07 -9.35 2.44
CA THR A 50 7.51 -8.24 3.22
C THR A 50 8.63 -7.28 3.59
N ILE A 51 8.43 -5.99 3.32
CA ILE A 51 9.33 -4.92 3.78
C ILE A 51 8.73 -4.34 5.06
N LYS A 52 9.52 -4.32 6.12
CA LYS A 52 9.19 -3.65 7.38
C LYS A 52 10.19 -2.54 7.67
N GLY A 53 9.70 -1.43 8.19
CA GLY A 53 10.58 -0.33 8.54
C GLY A 53 9.94 0.61 9.54
N ARG A 54 10.71 1.62 9.92
CA ARG A 54 10.27 2.71 10.79
C ARG A 54 10.80 4.04 10.28
N LEU A 55 9.95 5.04 10.29
CA LEU A 55 10.31 6.43 10.09
C LEU A 55 10.45 7.08 11.47
N ILE A 56 11.66 7.53 11.79
CA ILE A 56 11.94 8.11 13.11
C ILE A 56 12.49 9.52 12.99
N TRP A 57 12.17 10.35 13.96
CA TRP A 57 12.72 11.70 14.10
C TRP A 57 14.24 11.63 14.30
N GLY A 58 14.97 12.36 13.48
CA GLY A 58 16.45 12.39 13.50
C GLY A 58 17.05 13.61 14.19
N GLY A 59 16.23 14.54 14.66
CA GLY A 59 16.70 15.73 15.38
C GLY A 59 16.89 15.48 16.87
N ASP A 60 17.67 16.36 17.52
CA ASP A 60 17.95 16.25 18.96
C ASP A 60 16.73 16.56 19.81
N HIS A 61 15.90 17.52 19.37
CA HIS A 61 14.68 17.92 20.06
C HIS A 61 13.45 17.64 19.18
N ILE A 62 12.40 17.11 19.78
CA ILE A 62 11.09 16.94 19.12
C ILE A 62 10.40 18.30 19.18
N PRO A 63 9.99 18.89 18.03
CA PRO A 63 9.23 20.12 18.03
C PRO A 63 7.89 19.94 18.77
N PRO A 64 7.46 20.92 19.58
CA PRO A 64 6.18 20.84 20.26
C PRO A 64 5.02 20.80 19.26
N ALA A 65 3.97 20.06 19.60
CA ALA A 65 2.73 20.07 18.82
C ALA A 65 2.14 21.50 18.83
N ARG A 66 1.85 22.04 17.63
CA ARG A 66 1.24 23.35 17.47
C ARG A 66 -0.28 23.19 17.34
N ALA A 67 -1.05 23.95 18.08
CA ALA A 67 -2.49 24.10 17.84
C ALA A 67 -2.70 24.97 16.59
N LEU A 68 -3.55 24.51 15.67
CA LEU A 68 -4.06 25.30 14.56
C LEU A 68 -5.24 26.15 14.99
N VAL A 69 -6.06 25.58 15.90
CA VAL A 69 -7.20 26.25 16.52
C VAL A 69 -7.18 25.90 18.00
N GLU A 70 -7.13 26.91 18.85
CA GLU A 70 -7.23 26.75 20.28
C GLU A 70 -8.62 26.28 20.71
N LYS A 71 -8.71 25.53 21.82
CA LYS A 71 -9.99 25.08 22.37
C LYS A 71 -10.95 26.26 22.57
N GLY A 72 -12.16 26.14 22.02
CA GLY A 72 -13.21 27.14 22.10
C GLY A 72 -12.97 28.42 21.29
N LYS A 73 -11.91 28.47 20.45
CA LYS A 73 -11.53 29.68 19.69
C LYS A 73 -11.60 29.48 18.19
N ALA A 74 -12.45 28.58 17.71
CA ALA A 74 -12.63 28.42 16.27
C ALA A 74 -13.27 29.69 15.68
N PRO A 75 -12.67 30.29 14.63
CA PRO A 75 -13.20 31.50 14.00
C PRO A 75 -14.44 31.21 13.16
N LYS A 76 -14.73 29.94 12.88
CA LYS A 76 -15.90 29.47 12.15
C LYS A 76 -16.47 28.23 12.85
N ASP A 77 -17.79 28.18 13.00
CA ASP A 77 -18.56 27.12 13.64
C ASP A 77 -18.02 26.71 15.03
N PRO A 78 -17.80 27.66 15.98
CA PRO A 78 -17.14 27.38 17.26
C PRO A 78 -17.90 26.43 18.18
N GLU A 79 -19.22 26.28 17.94
CA GLU A 79 -20.07 25.30 18.63
C GLU A 79 -19.79 23.84 18.25
N VAL A 80 -19.04 23.63 17.16
CA VAL A 80 -18.62 22.31 16.67
C VAL A 80 -17.09 22.19 16.65
N CYS A 81 -16.44 23.14 15.95
CA CYS A 81 -15.01 23.13 15.74
C CYS A 81 -14.26 23.55 17.00
N ALA A 82 -13.26 22.77 17.41
CA ALA A 82 -12.46 23.01 18.61
C ALA A 82 -13.26 23.21 19.90
N LYS A 83 -14.53 22.80 19.95
CA LYS A 83 -15.40 22.97 21.13
C LYS A 83 -14.85 22.28 22.36
N HIS A 84 -14.45 21.03 22.23
CA HIS A 84 -14.02 20.20 23.34
C HIS A 84 -12.51 20.16 23.53
N ASP A 85 -11.77 20.18 22.43
CA ASP A 85 -10.31 20.12 22.39
C ASP A 85 -9.77 21.06 21.32
N ALA A 86 -8.52 21.50 21.48
CA ALA A 86 -7.81 22.23 20.43
C ALA A 86 -7.61 21.33 19.20
N ILE A 87 -7.62 21.90 18.01
CA ILE A 87 -7.29 21.20 16.77
C ILE A 87 -5.76 21.30 16.55
N PRO A 88 -5.01 20.19 16.70
CA PRO A 88 -3.57 20.22 16.54
C PRO A 88 -3.15 20.21 15.08
N SER A 89 -1.98 20.76 14.80
CA SER A 89 -1.31 20.53 13.51
C SER A 89 -0.93 19.04 13.39
N ARG A 90 -1.32 18.44 12.28
CA ARG A 90 -0.95 17.06 11.93
C ARG A 90 0.22 17.02 10.93
N GLU A 91 0.79 18.16 10.59
CA GLU A 91 1.87 18.25 9.60
C GLU A 91 3.15 17.52 10.04
N LEU A 92 3.43 17.53 11.34
CA LEU A 92 4.51 16.77 11.94
C LEU A 92 4.03 16.21 13.28
N VAL A 93 3.78 14.90 13.31
CA VAL A 93 3.40 14.19 14.53
C VAL A 93 4.50 13.20 14.87
N VAL A 94 5.22 13.49 15.95
CA VAL A 94 6.33 12.67 16.44
C VAL A 94 5.93 12.11 17.80
N ASP A 95 5.97 10.80 17.93
CA ASP A 95 5.77 10.12 19.21
C ASP A 95 6.95 10.41 20.15
N PRO A 96 6.73 10.94 21.36
CA PRO A 96 7.80 11.37 22.25
C PRO A 96 8.63 10.22 22.80
N GLN A 97 8.08 9.00 22.86
CA GLN A 97 8.75 7.84 23.44
C GLN A 97 9.57 7.09 22.38
N THR A 98 8.96 6.85 21.23
CA THR A 98 9.56 6.03 20.17
C THR A 98 10.31 6.87 19.14
N LYS A 99 10.14 8.19 19.15
CA LYS A 99 10.54 9.12 18.10
C LYS A 99 9.93 8.79 16.73
N GLY A 100 8.88 7.95 16.69
CA GLY A 100 8.17 7.59 15.49
C GLY A 100 7.47 8.77 14.85
N ILE A 101 7.52 8.87 13.52
CA ILE A 101 6.82 9.90 12.75
C ILE A 101 5.60 9.27 12.10
N SER A 102 4.41 9.80 12.40
CA SER A 102 3.14 9.38 11.80
C SER A 102 2.92 10.00 10.42
N HIS A 103 1.96 9.43 9.69
CA HIS A 103 1.45 10.00 8.43
C HIS A 103 2.45 10.07 7.27
N GLY A 104 3.59 9.37 7.37
CA GLY A 104 4.53 9.23 6.28
C GLY A 104 4.07 8.17 5.27
N PHE A 105 4.28 8.41 3.97
CA PHE A 105 4.03 7.43 2.91
C PHE A 105 5.28 6.60 2.64
N ALA A 106 5.19 5.29 2.80
CA ALA A 106 6.21 4.32 2.41
C ALA A 106 5.69 3.51 1.22
N TYR A 107 6.40 3.48 0.11
CA TYR A 107 5.95 2.78 -1.10
C TYR A 107 7.11 2.41 -2.02
N LEU A 108 6.90 1.49 -2.92
CA LEU A 108 7.85 1.19 -3.98
C LEU A 108 7.68 2.17 -5.15
N SER A 109 8.74 2.86 -5.54
CA SER A 109 8.68 3.83 -6.66
C SER A 109 8.64 3.16 -8.03
N LYS A 110 9.23 1.98 -8.13
CA LYS A 110 9.29 1.15 -9.33
C LYS A 110 9.33 -0.30 -8.89
N PRO A 111 8.18 -0.94 -8.63
CA PRO A 111 8.13 -2.35 -8.30
C PRO A 111 8.78 -3.19 -9.40
N SER A 112 9.60 -4.18 -9.04
CA SER A 112 10.25 -5.09 -9.99
C SER A 112 9.27 -6.07 -10.65
N GLY A 113 8.02 -6.13 -10.19
CA GLY A 113 6.96 -6.99 -10.69
C GLY A 113 5.61 -6.62 -10.14
N THR A 114 4.59 -7.41 -10.48
CA THR A 114 3.20 -7.24 -10.04
C THR A 114 2.81 -8.34 -9.05
N ASN A 115 1.78 -8.09 -8.27
CA ASN A 115 1.15 -9.10 -7.41
C ASN A 115 -0.38 -8.96 -7.48
N PRO A 116 -1.04 -9.55 -8.50
CA PRO A 116 -2.49 -9.46 -8.65
C PRO A 116 -3.26 -10.04 -7.47
N ALA A 117 -2.70 -11.04 -6.79
CA ALA A 117 -3.33 -11.62 -5.59
C ALA A 117 -3.35 -10.60 -4.44
N ALA A 118 -2.28 -9.80 -4.26
CA ALA A 118 -2.26 -8.76 -3.26
C ALA A 118 -3.26 -7.64 -3.57
N VAL A 119 -3.42 -7.24 -4.84
CA VAL A 119 -4.46 -6.29 -5.27
C VAL A 119 -5.84 -6.85 -4.96
N LYS A 120 -6.12 -8.10 -5.36
CA LYS A 120 -7.40 -8.76 -5.08
C LYS A 120 -7.70 -8.82 -3.58
N GLN A 121 -6.71 -9.14 -2.74
CA GLN A 121 -6.86 -9.16 -1.28
C GLN A 121 -7.13 -7.75 -0.71
N LEU A 122 -6.42 -6.73 -1.21
CA LEU A 122 -6.64 -5.35 -0.81
C LEU A 122 -8.07 -4.91 -1.10
N LEU A 123 -8.54 -5.12 -2.33
CA LEU A 123 -9.88 -4.74 -2.77
C LEU A 123 -10.98 -5.55 -2.06
N ALA A 124 -10.75 -6.85 -1.80
CA ALA A 124 -11.70 -7.67 -1.03
C ALA A 124 -11.84 -7.19 0.42
N LYS A 125 -10.75 -6.74 1.04
CA LYS A 125 -10.74 -6.23 2.40
C LYS A 125 -11.25 -4.79 2.52
N SER A 126 -10.94 -3.95 1.55
CA SER A 126 -11.25 -2.52 1.55
C SER A 126 -11.53 -2.05 0.12
N PRO A 127 -12.72 -2.36 -0.42
CA PRO A 127 -13.09 -1.93 -1.78
C PRO A 127 -13.22 -0.42 -1.89
N LYS A 128 -13.48 0.25 -0.77
CA LYS A 128 -13.59 1.71 -0.66
C LYS A 128 -12.72 2.21 0.49
N ALA A 129 -12.01 3.29 0.24
CA ALA A 129 -11.35 4.08 1.28
C ALA A 129 -12.33 5.14 1.80
N LEU A 130 -12.17 5.55 3.04
CA LEU A 130 -13.02 6.56 3.67
C LEU A 130 -12.17 7.78 4.05
N LEU A 131 -12.65 8.97 3.70
CA LEU A 131 -12.18 10.25 4.21
C LEU A 131 -13.36 10.96 4.90
N ASP A 132 -13.36 10.96 6.23
CA ASP A 132 -14.44 11.58 7.02
C ASP A 132 -14.04 13.00 7.43
N GLN A 133 -15.02 13.90 7.48
CA GLN A 133 -14.93 15.25 8.04
C GLN A 133 -15.62 15.21 9.40
N LYS A 134 -14.82 15.16 10.46
CA LYS A 134 -15.31 14.99 11.82
C LYS A 134 -14.53 15.85 12.78
N SER A 135 -15.26 16.57 13.66
CA SER A 135 -14.68 17.53 14.59
C SER A 135 -13.85 18.62 13.88
N CYS A 136 -14.26 18.96 12.67
CA CYS A 136 -13.59 19.93 11.78
C CYS A 136 -12.15 19.53 11.46
N GLU A 137 -11.90 18.23 11.29
CA GLU A 137 -10.68 17.65 10.76
C GLU A 137 -11.03 16.64 9.66
N PHE A 138 -10.11 16.42 8.71
CA PHE A 138 -10.17 15.27 7.82
C PHE A 138 -9.55 14.04 8.49
N ILE A 139 -10.27 12.94 8.52
CA ILE A 139 -9.85 11.68 9.14
C ILE A 139 -9.96 10.52 8.12
N PRO A 140 -8.85 9.84 7.82
CA PRO A 140 -7.49 10.02 8.34
C PRO A 140 -6.79 11.24 7.71
N TYR A 141 -5.81 11.81 8.43
CA TYR A 141 -4.99 12.92 7.91
C TYR A 141 -4.14 12.54 6.68
N ALA A 142 -3.67 11.31 6.61
CA ALA A 142 -2.95 10.76 5.46
C ALA A 142 -3.43 9.34 5.16
N GLN A 143 -3.71 9.05 3.90
CA GLN A 143 -4.06 7.71 3.45
C GLN A 143 -3.47 7.40 2.08
N ALA A 144 -3.09 6.13 1.90
CA ALA A 144 -2.62 5.56 0.65
C ALA A 144 -3.69 4.60 0.13
N ILE A 145 -4.05 4.73 -1.12
CA ILE A 145 -5.10 3.92 -1.76
C ILE A 145 -4.62 3.37 -3.11
N HIS A 146 -5.23 2.28 -3.54
CA HIS A 146 -5.08 1.77 -4.89
C HIS A 146 -6.12 2.43 -5.81
N GLU A 147 -5.80 2.67 -7.08
CA GLU A 147 -6.68 3.35 -8.03
C GLU A 147 -8.01 2.61 -8.26
N ASP A 148 -8.03 1.28 -8.07
CA ASP A 148 -9.27 0.51 -8.14
C ASP A 148 -10.16 0.62 -6.90
N GLN A 149 -9.68 1.24 -5.81
CA GLN A 149 -10.54 1.53 -4.65
C GLN A 149 -11.35 2.79 -4.94
N GLY A 150 -12.66 2.77 -4.63
CA GLY A 150 -13.45 3.99 -4.52
C GLY A 150 -12.99 4.82 -3.31
N LEU A 151 -13.06 6.14 -3.38
CA LEU A 151 -12.87 7.02 -2.24
C LEU A 151 -14.23 7.61 -1.84
N VAL A 152 -14.73 7.19 -0.69
CA VAL A 152 -15.90 7.78 -0.06
C VAL A 152 -15.46 8.96 0.77
N ILE A 153 -16.04 10.12 0.51
CA ILE A 153 -15.84 11.34 1.29
C ILE A 153 -17.14 11.63 2.00
N LYS A 154 -17.09 11.72 3.32
CA LYS A 154 -18.25 11.82 4.17
C LYS A 154 -18.08 13.00 5.13
N SER A 155 -19.19 13.61 5.58
CA SER A 155 -19.23 14.54 6.69
C SER A 155 -19.97 13.93 7.87
N SER A 156 -19.30 13.79 9.01
CA SER A 156 -19.93 13.39 10.29
C SER A 156 -20.19 14.59 11.21
N ASP A 157 -19.88 15.80 10.77
CA ASP A 157 -20.14 17.02 11.51
C ASP A 157 -21.52 17.58 11.18
N PRO A 158 -22.17 18.28 12.11
CA PRO A 158 -23.47 18.95 11.91
C PRO A 158 -23.35 20.31 11.21
N VAL A 159 -22.23 20.60 10.57
CA VAL A 159 -21.93 21.84 9.84
C VAL A 159 -21.50 21.53 8.41
N ASN A 160 -21.61 22.54 7.53
CA ASN A 160 -21.14 22.40 6.16
C ASN A 160 -19.62 22.38 6.09
N HIS A 161 -19.09 21.52 5.27
CA HIS A 161 -17.71 21.52 4.82
C HIS A 161 -17.65 21.59 3.30
N ASN A 162 -16.49 21.85 2.73
CA ASN A 162 -16.21 21.50 1.35
C ASN A 162 -15.00 20.61 1.24
N VAL A 163 -14.91 19.91 0.14
CA VAL A 163 -13.76 19.11 -0.24
C VAL A 163 -13.17 19.72 -1.48
N ARG A 164 -11.98 20.27 -1.36
CA ARG A 164 -11.23 20.83 -2.48
C ARG A 164 -9.88 20.14 -2.62
N TYR A 165 -9.57 19.72 -3.82
CA TYR A 165 -8.21 19.29 -4.18
C TYR A 165 -7.87 19.68 -5.61
N SER A 166 -6.56 19.85 -5.85
CA SER A 166 -5.97 19.91 -7.17
C SER A 166 -4.91 18.83 -7.26
N ALA A 167 -4.95 18.05 -8.29
CA ALA A 167 -4.08 16.91 -8.53
C ALA A 167 -3.28 17.11 -9.81
N PHE A 168 -2.30 16.28 -10.07
CA PHE A 168 -1.48 16.37 -11.27
C PHE A 168 -2.11 15.59 -12.44
N THR A 169 -2.62 14.38 -12.16
CA THR A 169 -3.22 13.49 -13.16
C THR A 169 -4.76 13.57 -13.10
N ASN A 170 -5.32 13.63 -11.91
CA ASN A 170 -6.76 13.69 -11.71
C ASN A 170 -7.30 15.11 -11.90
N ALA A 171 -8.55 15.22 -12.34
CA ALA A 171 -9.22 16.52 -12.44
C ALA A 171 -9.31 17.22 -11.07
N SER A 172 -9.20 18.54 -11.07
CA SER A 172 -9.44 19.34 -9.87
C SER A 172 -10.89 19.18 -9.40
N PHE A 173 -11.09 19.19 -8.09
CA PHE A 173 -12.37 18.97 -7.45
C PHE A 173 -12.64 20.03 -6.40
N ASN A 174 -13.86 20.53 -6.33
CA ASN A 174 -14.31 21.42 -5.26
C ASN A 174 -15.83 21.28 -5.11
N GLN A 175 -16.27 20.67 -4.01
CA GLN A 175 -17.69 20.45 -3.75
C GLN A 175 -18.02 20.67 -2.28
N ILE A 176 -19.13 21.34 -2.02
CA ILE A 176 -19.69 21.47 -0.67
C ILE A 176 -20.34 20.14 -0.29
N LEU A 177 -20.10 19.73 0.94
CA LEU A 177 -20.71 18.58 1.57
C LEU A 177 -21.55 19.05 2.75
N ALA A 178 -22.85 18.80 2.66
CA ALA A 178 -23.81 19.14 3.74
C ALA A 178 -23.55 18.25 4.98
N PRO A 179 -24.08 18.63 6.15
CA PRO A 179 -24.06 17.78 7.34
C PRO A 179 -24.57 16.38 7.04
N ASN A 180 -23.81 15.35 7.48
CA ASN A 180 -24.07 13.94 7.22
C ASN A 180 -24.10 13.55 5.73
N GLY A 181 -23.63 14.44 4.85
CA GLY A 181 -23.51 14.16 3.42
C GLY A 181 -22.40 13.20 3.11
N GLU A 182 -22.51 12.53 1.97
CA GLU A 182 -21.53 11.58 1.44
C GLU A 182 -21.46 11.72 -0.08
N LEU A 183 -20.28 11.55 -0.63
CA LEU A 183 -20.04 11.43 -2.06
C LEU A 183 -18.92 10.42 -2.33
N GLU A 184 -18.91 9.87 -3.51
CA GLU A 184 -17.86 8.95 -3.93
C GLU A 184 -17.11 9.53 -5.14
N VAL A 185 -15.79 9.45 -5.11
CA VAL A 185 -14.92 9.81 -6.21
C VAL A 185 -14.02 8.63 -6.57
N LYS A 186 -13.68 8.54 -7.85
CA LYS A 186 -12.63 7.63 -8.34
C LYS A 186 -11.41 8.45 -8.69
N LEU A 187 -10.25 8.00 -8.22
CA LEU A 187 -8.97 8.61 -8.48
C LEU A 187 -8.07 7.60 -9.20
N VAL A 188 -7.34 8.04 -10.21
CA VAL A 188 -6.26 7.27 -10.83
C VAL A 188 -4.93 7.56 -10.15
N ALA A 189 -3.93 6.70 -10.37
CA ALA A 189 -2.61 6.82 -9.76
C ALA A 189 -1.98 8.21 -9.96
N GLU A 190 -1.35 8.71 -8.90
CA GLU A 190 -0.73 10.03 -8.86
C GLU A 190 0.77 9.96 -8.54
N ARG A 191 1.54 10.86 -9.14
CA ARG A 191 2.99 10.96 -8.88
C ARG A 191 3.34 11.64 -7.56
N ARG A 192 2.40 12.39 -6.99
CA ARG A 192 2.57 13.16 -5.75
C ARG A 192 1.31 13.04 -4.90
N PRO A 193 1.44 13.15 -3.58
CA PRO A 193 0.26 13.21 -2.73
C PRO A 193 -0.66 14.36 -3.12
N ILE A 194 -1.95 14.08 -3.19
CA ILE A 194 -3.02 15.05 -3.37
C ILE A 194 -3.29 15.70 -2.02
N GLN A 195 -3.17 17.02 -1.93
CA GLN A 195 -3.65 17.74 -0.75
C GLN A 195 -5.15 17.97 -0.86
N VAL A 196 -5.88 17.52 0.15
CA VAL A 196 -7.30 17.82 0.33
C VAL A 196 -7.43 18.94 1.36
N ALA A 197 -8.28 19.92 1.10
CA ALA A 197 -8.50 21.07 1.97
C ALA A 197 -9.99 21.44 2.04
N CYS A 198 -10.37 22.15 3.08
CA CYS A 198 -11.68 22.80 3.22
C CYS A 198 -11.49 24.31 3.16
N ASP A 199 -12.25 24.99 2.30
CA ASP A 199 -12.19 26.46 2.19
C ASP A 199 -13.01 27.15 3.29
N ILE A 200 -14.02 26.45 3.84
CA ILE A 200 -14.85 26.95 4.95
C ILE A 200 -14.04 26.95 6.26
N HIS A 201 -13.21 25.92 6.45
CA HIS A 201 -12.38 25.70 7.64
C HIS A 201 -10.91 25.56 7.23
N PRO A 202 -10.16 26.66 7.05
CA PRO A 202 -8.83 26.64 6.39
C PRO A 202 -7.76 25.82 7.10
N TRP A 203 -7.98 25.44 8.36
CA TRP A 203 -7.09 24.54 9.10
C TRP A 203 -7.28 23.07 8.73
N MET A 204 -8.41 22.68 8.11
CA MET A 204 -8.68 21.32 7.70
C MET A 204 -7.88 20.97 6.46
N LYS A 205 -6.96 20.03 6.61
CA LYS A 205 -6.13 19.48 5.53
C LYS A 205 -5.95 17.98 5.70
N ALA A 206 -5.83 17.28 4.60
CA ALA A 206 -5.43 15.87 4.54
C ALA A 206 -4.59 15.59 3.28
N TRP A 207 -4.02 14.40 3.22
CA TRP A 207 -3.19 13.96 2.11
C TRP A 207 -3.61 12.57 1.64
N ILE A 208 -3.73 12.41 0.33
CA ILE A 208 -4.06 11.14 -0.32
C ILE A 208 -2.99 10.82 -1.35
N MET A 209 -2.43 9.63 -1.28
CA MET A 209 -1.56 9.10 -2.32
C MET A 209 -2.25 7.94 -3.01
N VAL A 210 -2.33 7.99 -4.34
CA VAL A 210 -3.00 6.98 -5.16
C VAL A 210 -1.98 6.20 -5.96
N PHE A 211 -2.08 4.87 -5.94
CA PHE A 211 -1.13 3.97 -6.57
C PHE A 211 -1.83 3.02 -7.56
N ASP A 212 -1.10 2.61 -8.59
CA ASP A 212 -1.45 1.54 -9.54
C ASP A 212 -0.95 0.15 -9.09
N HIS A 213 -0.40 0.04 -7.89
CA HIS A 213 0.15 -1.18 -7.31
C HIS A 213 -0.14 -1.26 -5.81
N PRO A 214 -0.12 -2.46 -5.17
CA PRO A 214 -0.48 -2.63 -3.76
C PRO A 214 0.69 -2.41 -2.77
N PHE A 215 1.88 -1.99 -3.23
CA PHE A 215 3.10 -1.95 -2.43
C PHE A 215 3.31 -0.60 -1.76
N PHE A 216 2.42 -0.27 -0.84
CA PHE A 216 2.44 0.97 -0.07
C PHE A 216 1.97 0.77 1.37
N ALA A 217 2.32 1.72 2.22
CA ALA A 217 1.83 1.83 3.58
C ALA A 217 1.87 3.29 4.04
N VAL A 218 1.10 3.61 5.09
CA VAL A 218 1.21 4.85 5.85
C VAL A 218 1.81 4.52 7.22
N THR A 219 2.76 5.33 7.69
CA THR A 219 3.40 5.09 8.98
C THR A 219 2.42 5.26 10.14
N ARG A 220 2.51 4.34 11.11
CA ARG A 220 1.74 4.34 12.35
C ARG A 220 2.28 5.40 13.33
N PRO A 221 1.60 5.65 14.47
CA PRO A 221 2.08 6.59 15.49
C PRO A 221 3.51 6.33 15.96
N ASP A 222 3.92 5.08 16.08
CA ASP A 222 5.29 4.68 16.44
C ASP A 222 6.29 4.77 15.27
N GLY A 223 5.85 5.28 14.11
CA GLY A 223 6.62 5.39 12.87
C GLY A 223 6.74 4.10 12.08
N SER A 224 6.22 2.97 12.57
CA SER A 224 6.34 1.69 11.88
C SER A 224 5.49 1.61 10.62
N PHE A 225 5.98 0.86 9.62
CA PHE A 225 5.22 0.50 8.42
C PHE A 225 5.54 -0.93 7.99
N GLU A 226 4.63 -1.53 7.24
CA GLU A 226 4.75 -2.87 6.67
C GLU A 226 4.14 -2.90 5.27
N ILE A 227 4.93 -3.32 4.27
CA ILE A 227 4.51 -3.51 2.88
C ILE A 227 4.61 -5.00 2.58
N LYS A 228 3.47 -5.65 2.36
CA LYS A 228 3.36 -7.09 2.13
C LYS A 228 3.27 -7.43 0.65
N GLY A 229 3.63 -8.68 0.32
CA GLY A 229 3.46 -9.22 -1.01
C GLY A 229 4.38 -8.58 -2.05
N VAL A 230 5.50 -8.02 -1.61
CA VAL A 230 6.51 -7.39 -2.46
C VAL A 230 7.18 -8.47 -3.29
N PRO A 231 7.35 -8.31 -4.63
CA PRO A 231 8.10 -9.24 -5.45
C PRO A 231 9.52 -9.45 -4.92
N ALA A 232 10.02 -10.70 -4.98
CA ALA A 232 11.39 -11.00 -4.59
C ALA A 232 12.41 -10.27 -5.50
N GLY A 233 13.60 -10.02 -4.97
CA GLY A 233 14.67 -9.32 -5.66
C GLY A 233 14.89 -7.88 -5.19
N GLU A 234 15.67 -7.12 -5.93
CA GLU A 234 15.99 -5.73 -5.61
C GLU A 234 14.77 -4.84 -5.77
N GLN A 235 14.49 -4.02 -4.78
CA GLN A 235 13.34 -3.12 -4.75
C GLN A 235 13.78 -1.69 -4.46
N HIS A 236 13.17 -0.74 -5.14
CA HIS A 236 13.38 0.68 -4.89
C HIS A 236 12.30 1.22 -3.95
N LEU A 237 12.60 1.23 -2.66
CA LEU A 237 11.73 1.90 -1.69
C LEU A 237 11.79 3.40 -1.94
N ALA A 238 10.65 3.97 -2.31
CA ALA A 238 10.56 5.39 -2.52
C ALA A 238 10.67 6.16 -1.23
N ARG A 239 11.09 7.39 -1.39
CA ARG A 239 11.20 8.37 -0.35
C ARG A 239 9.86 8.51 0.37
N ILE A 240 9.88 8.30 1.67
CA ILE A 240 8.75 8.61 2.53
C ILE A 240 8.52 10.11 2.48
N ILE A 241 7.46 10.50 1.82
CA ILE A 241 7.09 11.90 1.73
C ILE A 241 6.34 12.24 3.01
N HIS A 242 7.03 12.89 3.92
CA HIS A 242 6.39 13.68 4.95
C HIS A 242 6.18 15.10 4.39
N THR A 243 5.10 15.74 4.75
CA THR A 243 4.69 17.07 4.25
C THR A 243 5.72 18.18 4.46
N HIS A 244 6.76 17.94 5.29
CA HIS A 244 7.88 18.84 5.52
C HIS A 244 9.18 18.26 4.98
N SER A 245 9.55 18.61 3.76
CA SER A 245 10.75 18.12 3.04
C SER A 245 12.10 18.49 3.67
N ARG A 246 12.15 19.35 4.69
CA ARG A 246 13.36 19.79 5.40
C ARG A 246 13.53 19.19 6.78
N THR A 247 12.67 18.26 7.15
CA THR A 247 12.68 17.62 8.48
C THR A 247 13.81 16.59 8.57
N PRO A 248 14.67 16.63 9.60
CA PRO A 248 15.67 15.60 9.83
C PRO A 248 14.97 14.30 10.25
N PHE A 249 15.10 13.24 9.45
CA PHE A 249 14.56 11.91 9.75
C PHE A 249 15.56 10.82 9.39
N ARG A 250 15.39 9.66 10.01
CA ARG A 250 16.13 8.43 9.70
C ARG A 250 15.14 7.34 9.34
N ILE A 251 15.53 6.48 8.40
CA ILE A 251 14.77 5.29 8.00
C ILE A 251 15.56 4.08 8.45
N GLY A 252 14.94 3.24 9.28
CA GLY A 252 15.43 1.90 9.57
C GLY A 252 14.59 0.88 8.79
N ILE A 253 15.23 0.03 7.99
CA ILE A 253 14.57 -1.04 7.22
C ILE A 253 15.07 -2.39 7.77
N ARG A 254 14.17 -3.37 7.87
CA ARG A 254 14.48 -4.78 8.17
C ARG A 254 13.75 -5.68 7.19
#